data_ef14b4758729dd97a5a13f96efa8e993
#
_entry.id   ef14b4758729dd97a5a13f96efa8e993
#
_cell.length_a   1.000
_cell.length_b   1.000
_cell.length_c   1.000
_cell.angle_alpha   90.00
_cell.angle_beta   90.00
_cell.angle_gamma   90.00
#
_symmetry.space_group_name_H-M   'P 1'
#
loop_
_entity.id
_entity.type
_entity.pdbx_description
1 polymer ?
#
loop_
_entity_poly.entity_id
_entity_poly.type
_entity_poly.pdbx_seq_one_letter_code
_entity_poly.pdbx_strand_id
1 'polypeptide(L)'
;MKKKFFGIFAFLFSFMMLFSCKKEKEGVLRIGLECNYDPFNWTEGVENDYTLPIANNQGKFADGYDINLAKRLSSELNVNVEIMQYEWGSLIIQLLNKNIDLIIAGMTDTPERRKSIDFTDEYYRSELVLVTKVDYAEANKDKVLNSDELETLLENKYVVSQISTLTDDIIDLFAKKFGANHVDPLDSFASAANYVKLGTSFAMTAELPVATSIVNNNKELGIIHIDQNILSDYQGEFGVSIGLRKGEDELKNKINQVLKNYSKEDREKDMVGAVSRAAGDVDTNKSDLERIFGKKEYVNWLFEGLAGTIVLSIVGTFLGLFLGIFLALGKNVTISKQDSTLMKIVKVPIKGLCNLYSVIIRGTPMMVQALVFQFVCQLCSLNWNTVLTDVAIFNGWFIAGCIIITFNTAAYMSEIIQSGLNGIDRGQREGALSLGFSQNRSLLLVELPQAIKNSIPTIGNEWIVNIKDSSVLNVISVTELFFMAKTIAGATYIYLTTYLIIAAMYLCLTMIATLILKLVSMKLSGKKMTLSIKNFLFHFKKSPRKE
;
A
#
# COMPACT_ATOMS: atom_id res chain seq x y z
N MET A 1 1.68 30.30 31.03
CA MET A 1 1.42 29.75 29.66
C MET A 1 2.59 28.97 29.06
N LYS A 2 3.85 29.35 29.26
CA LYS A 2 5.03 28.62 28.75
C LYS A 2 5.12 27.15 29.21
N LYS A 3 4.73 26.81 30.45
CA LYS A 3 4.76 25.42 30.97
C LYS A 3 3.71 24.50 30.35
N LYS A 4 2.54 25.00 29.89
CA LYS A 4 1.52 24.17 29.23
C LYS A 4 1.86 23.88 27.76
N PHE A 5 2.60 24.76 27.11
CA PHE A 5 3.04 24.59 25.70
C PHE A 5 4.15 23.53 25.59
N PHE A 6 5.09 23.55 26.54
CA PHE A 6 6.15 22.53 26.62
C PHE A 6 5.59 21.14 26.99
N GLY A 7 4.51 21.10 27.78
CA GLY A 7 3.81 19.86 28.14
C GLY A 7 3.13 19.17 26.95
N ILE A 8 2.60 19.93 26.00
CA ILE A 8 1.92 19.36 24.81
C ILE A 8 2.95 18.83 23.81
N PHE A 9 4.06 19.51 23.61
CA PHE A 9 5.17 19.03 22.77
C PHE A 9 5.86 17.81 23.40
N ALA A 10 6.06 17.83 24.74
CA ALA A 10 6.54 16.69 25.49
C ALA A 10 5.53 15.53 25.49
N PHE A 11 4.23 15.80 25.49
CA PHE A 11 3.19 14.76 25.40
C PHE A 11 3.17 14.11 24.01
N LEU A 12 3.28 14.87 22.91
CA LEU A 12 3.40 14.34 21.56
C LEU A 12 4.71 13.56 21.36
N PHE A 13 5.81 14.07 21.91
CA PHE A 13 7.09 13.36 21.89
C PHE A 13 7.10 12.15 22.83
N SER A 14 6.46 12.22 24.00
CA SER A 14 6.23 11.08 24.90
C SER A 14 5.23 10.08 24.32
N PHE A 15 4.24 10.52 23.56
CA PHE A 15 3.33 9.64 22.83
C PHE A 15 4.07 8.89 21.72
N MET A 16 5.02 9.53 21.02
CA MET A 16 5.96 8.84 20.12
C MET A 16 6.93 7.90 20.86
N MET A 17 7.31 8.23 22.10
CA MET A 17 8.21 7.39 22.94
C MET A 17 7.47 6.29 23.71
N LEU A 18 6.13 6.35 23.85
CA LEU A 18 5.30 5.29 24.45
C LEU A 18 5.19 4.04 23.55
N PHE A 19 5.55 4.16 22.28
CA PHE A 19 5.79 3.00 21.43
C PHE A 19 7.16 2.42 21.75
N SER A 20 7.25 1.81 22.92
CA SER A 20 8.44 1.11 23.40
C SER A 20 8.85 0.07 22.36
N CYS A 21 10.04 0.23 21.78
CA CYS A 21 10.71 -0.84 21.06
C CYS A 21 10.71 -2.08 21.95
N LYS A 22 9.85 -3.06 21.66
CA LYS A 22 10.07 -4.40 22.20
C LYS A 22 11.44 -4.85 21.68
N LYS A 23 12.31 -5.30 22.58
CA LYS A 23 13.58 -5.94 22.21
C LYS A 23 13.31 -6.96 21.11
N GLU A 24 14.16 -6.95 20.07
CA GLU A 24 14.18 -8.02 19.08
C GLU A 24 14.18 -9.36 19.82
N LYS A 25 13.28 -10.25 19.43
CA LYS A 25 13.29 -11.62 19.95
C LYS A 25 14.51 -12.29 19.34
N GLU A 26 15.52 -12.59 20.15
CA GLU A 26 16.67 -13.39 19.73
C GLU A 26 16.17 -14.75 19.24
N GLY A 27 16.67 -15.21 18.09
CA GLY A 27 16.35 -16.52 17.52
C GLY A 27 15.08 -16.57 16.65
N VAL A 28 14.58 -15.44 16.17
CA VAL A 28 13.49 -15.37 15.19
C VAL A 28 14.02 -14.94 13.83
N LEU A 29 13.69 -15.69 12.78
CA LEU A 29 14.03 -15.40 11.40
C LEU A 29 12.81 -14.80 10.69
N ARG A 30 12.86 -13.55 10.32
CA ARG A 30 11.76 -12.84 9.63
C ARG A 30 11.91 -13.02 8.13
N ILE A 31 10.87 -13.58 7.51
CA ILE A 31 10.83 -13.91 6.09
C ILE A 31 9.85 -12.96 5.40
N GLY A 32 10.34 -12.18 4.45
CA GLY A 32 9.54 -11.28 3.64
C GLY A 32 9.07 -11.94 2.36
N LEU A 33 7.78 -11.75 2.05
CA LEU A 33 7.15 -12.21 0.83
C LEU A 33 5.92 -11.36 0.49
N GLU A 34 5.40 -11.51 -0.75
CA GLU A 34 4.32 -10.69 -1.26
C GLU A 34 2.94 -11.17 -0.77
N CYS A 35 2.79 -12.47 -0.54
CA CYS A 35 1.53 -13.17 -0.24
C CYS A 35 0.44 -12.95 -1.31
N ASN A 36 0.84 -12.79 -2.57
CA ASN A 36 -0.03 -12.57 -3.72
C ASN A 36 0.58 -13.13 -5.02
N TYR A 37 1.37 -14.20 -4.89
CA TYR A 37 2.11 -14.84 -5.96
C TYR A 37 1.91 -16.36 -5.94
N ASP A 38 0.71 -16.82 -6.32
CA ASP A 38 0.37 -18.24 -6.42
C ASP A 38 1.20 -18.95 -7.50
N PRO A 39 1.69 -20.15 -7.25
CA PRO A 39 1.59 -21.01 -6.07
C PRO A 39 2.77 -20.86 -5.11
N PHE A 40 3.65 -19.87 -5.31
CA PHE A 40 4.80 -19.65 -4.43
C PHE A 40 4.34 -19.17 -3.06
N ASN A 41 3.51 -18.13 -2.99
CA ASN A 41 2.99 -17.62 -1.74
C ASN A 41 1.69 -16.81 -1.95
N TRP A 42 0.67 -17.07 -1.13
CA TRP A 42 -0.60 -16.34 -1.17
C TRP A 42 -1.20 -16.19 0.23
N THR A 43 -2.21 -15.32 0.34
CA THR A 43 -2.90 -15.04 1.61
C THR A 43 -4.11 -15.95 1.79
N GLU A 44 -4.18 -16.61 2.95
CA GLU A 44 -5.31 -17.38 3.42
C GLU A 44 -6.00 -16.73 4.62
N GLY A 45 -7.32 -16.95 4.72
CA GLY A 45 -8.14 -16.44 5.82
C GLY A 45 -8.24 -17.39 7.01
N VAL A 46 -7.80 -18.62 6.87
CA VAL A 46 -7.96 -19.69 7.86
C VAL A 46 -6.62 -20.39 8.10
N GLU A 47 -6.32 -20.63 9.36
CA GLU A 47 -5.17 -21.43 9.76
C GLU A 47 -5.40 -22.92 9.42
N ASN A 48 -4.39 -23.55 8.84
CA ASN A 48 -4.37 -24.97 8.54
C ASN A 48 -2.94 -25.53 8.60
N ASP A 49 -2.76 -26.82 8.34
CA ASP A 49 -1.45 -27.49 8.44
C ASP A 49 -0.39 -26.94 7.45
N TYR A 50 -0.80 -26.26 6.40
CA TYR A 50 0.09 -25.70 5.37
C TYR A 50 0.44 -24.25 5.61
N THR A 51 -0.34 -23.51 6.39
CA THR A 51 -0.20 -22.08 6.58
C THR A 51 0.75 -21.69 7.71
N LEU A 52 1.27 -20.44 7.65
CA LEU A 52 1.91 -19.73 8.75
C LEU A 52 1.24 -18.36 8.95
N PRO A 53 1.12 -17.87 10.20
CA PRO A 53 0.52 -16.58 10.45
C PRO A 53 1.38 -15.44 9.86
N ILE A 54 0.73 -14.44 9.26
CA ILE A 54 1.38 -13.22 8.78
C ILE A 54 1.50 -12.25 9.94
N ALA A 55 2.74 -12.05 10.44
CA ALA A 55 2.97 -11.31 11.68
C ALA A 55 2.56 -9.84 11.62
N ASN A 56 2.72 -9.18 10.47
CA ASN A 56 2.33 -7.79 10.25
C ASN A 56 0.91 -7.62 9.65
N ASN A 57 0.17 -8.72 9.49
CA ASN A 57 -1.22 -8.72 9.03
C ASN A 57 -2.03 -9.74 9.83
N GLN A 58 -2.26 -9.43 11.11
CA GLN A 58 -2.87 -10.34 12.08
C GLN A 58 -4.22 -10.88 11.62
N GLY A 59 -4.47 -12.15 11.95
CA GLY A 59 -5.69 -12.86 11.54
C GLY A 59 -5.66 -13.35 10.09
N LYS A 60 -4.52 -13.21 9.40
CA LYS A 60 -4.25 -13.76 8.07
C LYS A 60 -3.05 -14.69 8.11
N PHE A 61 -3.05 -15.60 7.16
CA PHE A 61 -2.07 -16.65 7.05
C PHE A 61 -1.50 -16.67 5.64
N ALA A 62 -0.26 -17.10 5.51
CA ALA A 62 0.37 -17.33 4.22
C ALA A 62 0.42 -18.83 3.95
N ASP A 63 0.06 -19.26 2.75
CA ASP A 63 0.29 -20.60 2.21
C ASP A 63 1.15 -20.50 0.95
N GLY A 64 1.69 -21.62 0.49
CA GLY A 64 2.43 -21.73 -0.74
C GLY A 64 3.72 -22.55 -0.63
N TYR A 65 4.39 -22.67 -1.76
CA TYR A 65 5.67 -23.38 -1.84
C TYR A 65 6.74 -22.72 -0.95
N ASP A 66 6.79 -21.38 -0.93
CA ASP A 66 7.72 -20.60 -0.11
C ASP A 66 7.45 -20.80 1.39
N ILE A 67 6.20 -21.04 1.77
CA ILE A 67 5.81 -21.33 3.15
C ILE A 67 6.25 -22.74 3.56
N ASN A 68 6.16 -23.72 2.66
CA ASN A 68 6.72 -25.05 2.91
C ASN A 68 8.23 -24.96 3.15
N LEU A 69 8.94 -24.15 2.34
CA LEU A 69 10.37 -23.91 2.52
C LEU A 69 10.67 -23.19 3.84
N ALA A 70 9.87 -22.18 4.21
CA ALA A 70 10.01 -21.48 5.49
C ALA A 70 9.86 -22.42 6.69
N LYS A 71 8.88 -23.33 6.66
CA LYS A 71 8.69 -24.37 7.68
C LYS A 71 9.88 -25.32 7.75
N ARG A 72 10.41 -25.74 6.60
CA ARG A 72 11.61 -26.57 6.54
C ARG A 72 12.82 -25.87 7.16
N LEU A 73 13.06 -24.61 6.81
CA LEU A 73 14.13 -23.80 7.42
C LEU A 73 13.96 -23.68 8.93
N SER A 74 12.73 -23.42 9.40
CA SER A 74 12.43 -23.37 10.83
C SER A 74 12.82 -24.66 11.55
N SER A 75 12.45 -25.83 10.99
CA SER A 75 12.70 -27.12 11.60
C SER A 75 14.18 -27.54 11.55
N GLU A 76 14.85 -27.36 10.40
CA GLU A 76 16.24 -27.82 10.22
C GLU A 76 17.28 -26.88 10.88
N LEU A 77 16.99 -25.57 10.95
CA LEU A 77 17.86 -24.61 11.64
C LEU A 77 17.49 -24.43 13.13
N ASN A 78 16.39 -25.06 13.59
CA ASN A 78 15.85 -24.90 14.94
C ASN A 78 15.65 -23.43 15.35
N VAL A 79 15.04 -22.64 14.47
CA VAL A 79 14.73 -21.22 14.67
C VAL A 79 13.24 -20.98 14.49
N ASN A 80 12.68 -20.00 15.20
CA ASN A 80 11.33 -19.55 14.93
C ASN A 80 11.30 -18.72 13.66
N VAL A 81 10.27 -18.85 12.84
CA VAL A 81 10.06 -18.01 11.65
C VAL A 81 8.84 -17.11 11.85
N GLU A 82 8.95 -15.88 11.37
CA GLU A 82 7.84 -14.93 11.29
C GLU A 82 7.68 -14.48 9.82
N ILE A 83 6.47 -14.66 9.28
CA ILE A 83 6.14 -14.25 7.91
C ILE A 83 5.73 -12.78 7.92
N MET A 84 6.36 -12.00 7.03
CA MET A 84 6.15 -10.56 6.89
C MET A 84 5.67 -10.26 5.47
N GLN A 85 4.45 -9.75 5.33
CA GLN A 85 3.87 -9.39 4.04
C GLN A 85 4.27 -7.97 3.63
N TYR A 86 4.80 -7.82 2.41
CA TYR A 86 5.16 -6.55 1.80
C TYR A 86 4.88 -6.56 0.29
N GLU A 87 4.68 -5.38 -0.29
CA GLU A 87 4.62 -5.22 -1.74
C GLU A 87 5.92 -5.69 -2.38
N TRP A 88 5.84 -6.36 -3.54
CA TRP A 88 6.98 -6.92 -4.27
C TRP A 88 8.16 -5.94 -4.41
N GLY A 89 7.89 -4.74 -4.94
CA GLY A 89 8.92 -3.72 -5.16
C GLY A 89 9.59 -3.19 -3.89
N SER A 90 9.05 -3.48 -2.70
CA SER A 90 9.61 -3.04 -1.42
C SER A 90 10.48 -4.10 -0.72
N LEU A 91 10.42 -5.38 -1.12
CA LEU A 91 11.07 -6.49 -0.41
C LEU A 91 12.57 -6.28 -0.18
N ILE A 92 13.33 -5.91 -1.22
CA ILE A 92 14.77 -5.64 -1.09
C ILE A 92 15.03 -4.51 -0.11
N ILE A 93 14.20 -3.48 -0.14
CA ILE A 93 14.29 -2.35 0.76
C ILE A 93 14.04 -2.81 2.21
N GLN A 94 13.02 -3.64 2.44
CA GLN A 94 12.72 -4.20 3.77
C GLN A 94 13.88 -5.06 4.30
N LEU A 95 14.53 -5.83 3.42
CA LEU A 95 15.70 -6.64 3.77
C LEU A 95 16.89 -5.76 4.20
N LEU A 96 17.22 -4.73 3.39
CA LEU A 96 18.31 -3.80 3.68
C LEU A 96 18.11 -3.03 4.98
N ASN A 97 16.85 -2.78 5.36
CA ASN A 97 16.45 -2.08 6.58
C ASN A 97 16.36 -2.96 7.81
N LYS A 98 16.68 -4.25 7.67
CA LYS A 98 16.56 -5.23 8.76
C LYS A 98 15.13 -5.42 9.27
N ASN A 99 14.12 -5.08 8.49
CA ASN A 99 12.72 -5.38 8.79
C ASN A 99 12.42 -6.86 8.57
N ILE A 100 13.15 -7.47 7.64
CA ILE A 100 13.17 -8.92 7.37
C ILE A 100 14.63 -9.39 7.30
N ASP A 101 14.83 -10.69 7.46
CA ASP A 101 16.15 -11.30 7.44
C ASP A 101 16.40 -12.08 6.15
N LEU A 102 15.32 -12.58 5.55
CA LEU A 102 15.33 -13.30 4.27
C LEU A 102 14.20 -12.81 3.37
N ILE A 103 14.39 -12.91 2.06
CA ILE A 103 13.34 -12.83 1.04
C ILE A 103 13.14 -14.25 0.48
N ILE A 104 11.95 -14.85 0.70
CA ILE A 104 11.56 -16.11 0.09
C ILE A 104 10.25 -15.85 -0.64
N ALA A 105 10.34 -15.41 -1.89
CA ALA A 105 9.21 -14.83 -2.63
C ALA A 105 9.27 -15.14 -4.14
N GLY A 106 9.72 -16.35 -4.51
CA GLY A 106 9.92 -16.67 -5.92
C GLY A 106 10.92 -15.72 -6.60
N MET A 107 11.90 -15.18 -5.87
CA MET A 107 12.80 -14.14 -6.39
C MET A 107 13.94 -14.73 -7.18
N THR A 108 14.05 -14.34 -8.46
CA THR A 108 15.18 -14.70 -9.33
C THR A 108 16.43 -13.93 -8.92
N ASP A 109 17.57 -14.63 -8.92
CA ASP A 109 18.89 -14.06 -8.72
C ASP A 109 19.37 -13.37 -10.01
N THR A 110 19.32 -12.03 -10.02
CA THR A 110 19.77 -11.23 -11.18
C THR A 110 21.03 -10.41 -10.86
N PRO A 111 21.87 -10.08 -11.87
CA PRO A 111 23.03 -9.23 -11.68
C PRO A 111 22.71 -7.88 -11.04
N GLU A 112 21.56 -7.30 -11.37
CA GLU A 112 21.08 -6.04 -10.79
C GLU A 112 20.82 -6.16 -9.30
N ARG A 113 20.11 -7.21 -8.88
CA ARG A 113 19.80 -7.47 -7.48
C ARG A 113 21.03 -7.80 -6.67
N ARG A 114 21.98 -8.55 -7.27
CA ARG A 114 23.30 -8.84 -6.65
C ARG A 114 24.13 -7.60 -6.35
N LYS A 115 23.87 -6.45 -6.97
CA LYS A 115 24.52 -5.19 -6.58
C LYS A 115 24.15 -4.79 -5.14
N SER A 116 22.97 -5.14 -4.68
CA SER A 116 22.42 -4.70 -3.38
C SER A 116 22.34 -5.80 -2.32
N ILE A 117 22.05 -7.03 -2.70
CA ILE A 117 21.83 -8.18 -1.81
C ILE A 117 22.63 -9.40 -2.29
N ASP A 118 22.74 -10.43 -1.44
CA ASP A 118 23.28 -11.73 -1.80
C ASP A 118 22.14 -12.75 -1.96
N PHE A 119 22.43 -13.87 -2.62
CA PHE A 119 21.50 -14.96 -2.86
C PHE A 119 22.09 -16.30 -2.40
N THR A 120 21.21 -17.21 -2.00
CA THR A 120 21.54 -18.63 -1.77
C THR A 120 21.65 -19.36 -3.10
N ASP A 121 21.94 -20.68 -3.03
CA ASP A 121 21.69 -21.58 -4.13
C ASP A 121 20.19 -21.57 -4.48
N GLU A 122 19.85 -21.88 -5.73
CA GLU A 122 18.44 -21.92 -6.16
C GLU A 122 17.65 -22.99 -5.39
N TYR A 123 16.41 -22.63 -5.01
CA TYR A 123 15.53 -23.57 -4.34
C TYR A 123 14.45 -24.15 -5.26
N TYR A 124 14.18 -23.48 -6.40
CA TYR A 124 13.31 -24.00 -7.44
C TYR A 124 13.71 -23.46 -8.81
N ARG A 125 13.51 -24.26 -9.87
CA ARG A 125 13.71 -23.85 -11.26
C ARG A 125 12.55 -24.36 -12.09
N SER A 126 11.96 -23.50 -12.91
CA SER A 126 10.83 -23.79 -13.77
C SER A 126 11.08 -23.36 -15.20
N GLU A 127 10.25 -23.86 -16.12
CA GLU A 127 10.17 -23.37 -17.49
C GLU A 127 9.41 -22.06 -17.55
N LEU A 128 9.80 -21.18 -18.48
CA LEU A 128 9.03 -20.02 -18.85
C LEU A 128 8.02 -20.41 -19.94
N VAL A 129 6.80 -19.90 -19.80
CA VAL A 129 5.71 -20.17 -20.72
C VAL A 129 4.94 -18.87 -21.04
N LEU A 130 4.08 -18.94 -22.06
CA LEU A 130 3.11 -17.88 -22.34
C LEU A 130 1.73 -18.31 -21.85
N VAL A 131 1.04 -17.41 -21.18
CA VAL A 131 -0.39 -17.55 -20.90
C VAL A 131 -1.16 -16.65 -21.86
N THR A 132 -2.12 -17.24 -22.56
CA THR A 132 -2.95 -16.55 -23.56
C THR A 132 -4.40 -17.03 -23.46
N LYS A 133 -5.29 -16.56 -24.33
CA LYS A 133 -6.66 -17.06 -24.37
C LYS A 133 -6.68 -18.54 -24.77
N VAL A 134 -7.61 -19.28 -24.21
CA VAL A 134 -7.72 -20.74 -24.37
C VAL A 134 -7.77 -21.18 -25.83
N ASP A 135 -8.41 -20.42 -26.72
CA ASP A 135 -8.51 -20.75 -28.15
C ASP A 135 -7.13 -20.82 -28.84
N TYR A 136 -6.23 -19.89 -28.49
CA TYR A 136 -4.85 -19.90 -29.02
C TYR A 136 -4.00 -20.99 -28.36
N ALA A 137 -4.21 -21.25 -27.09
CA ALA A 137 -3.49 -22.30 -26.36
C ALA A 137 -3.88 -23.70 -26.88
N GLU A 138 -5.17 -23.97 -27.07
CA GLU A 138 -5.65 -25.25 -27.61
C GLU A 138 -5.13 -25.50 -29.04
N ALA A 139 -5.01 -24.46 -29.87
CA ALA A 139 -4.43 -24.57 -31.21
C ALA A 139 -2.93 -24.99 -31.18
N ASN A 140 -2.25 -24.82 -30.05
CA ASN A 140 -0.83 -25.13 -29.85
C ASN A 140 -0.56 -26.14 -28.71
N LYS A 141 -1.59 -26.84 -28.22
CA LYS A 141 -1.56 -27.66 -27.00
C LYS A 141 -0.46 -28.71 -26.95
N ASP A 142 -0.19 -29.37 -28.08
CA ASP A 142 0.79 -30.46 -28.15
C ASP A 142 2.13 -30.02 -28.76
N LYS A 143 2.41 -28.70 -28.76
CA LYS A 143 3.60 -28.14 -29.35
C LYS A 143 4.43 -27.40 -28.30
N VAL A 144 5.75 -27.48 -28.48
CA VAL A 144 6.72 -26.56 -27.86
C VAL A 144 7.19 -25.64 -29.01
N LEU A 145 6.78 -24.38 -28.96
CA LEU A 145 7.04 -23.44 -30.06
C LEU A 145 8.54 -23.13 -30.18
N ASN A 146 9.07 -23.29 -31.38
CA ASN A 146 10.41 -22.85 -31.73
C ASN A 146 10.44 -21.35 -32.08
N SER A 147 11.65 -20.82 -32.42
CA SER A 147 11.82 -19.39 -32.72
C SER A 147 10.94 -18.88 -33.84
N ASP A 148 10.82 -19.62 -34.95
CA ASP A 148 10.06 -19.18 -36.14
C ASP A 148 8.54 -19.18 -35.86
N GLU A 149 8.06 -20.20 -35.12
CA GLU A 149 6.67 -20.30 -34.69
C GLU A 149 6.33 -19.21 -33.70
N LEU A 150 7.25 -18.88 -32.78
CA LEU A 150 7.05 -17.84 -31.79
C LEU A 150 7.06 -16.44 -32.41
N GLU A 151 7.93 -16.19 -33.40
CA GLU A 151 7.91 -14.96 -34.21
C GLU A 151 6.58 -14.77 -34.91
N THR A 152 6.07 -15.81 -35.58
CA THR A 152 4.76 -15.79 -36.24
C THR A 152 3.63 -15.51 -35.25
N LEU A 153 3.71 -16.05 -34.02
CA LEU A 153 2.69 -15.88 -32.99
C LEU A 153 2.71 -14.48 -32.36
N LEU A 154 3.90 -13.92 -32.11
CA LEU A 154 4.08 -12.71 -31.33
C LEU A 154 4.24 -11.42 -32.15
N GLU A 155 4.50 -11.53 -33.46
CA GLU A 155 4.66 -10.37 -34.34
C GLU A 155 3.50 -9.39 -34.19
N ASN A 156 3.79 -8.13 -33.83
CA ASN A 156 2.84 -7.06 -33.58
C ASN A 156 1.80 -7.36 -32.46
N LYS A 157 2.02 -8.37 -31.60
CA LYS A 157 1.16 -8.69 -30.47
C LYS A 157 1.64 -8.01 -29.19
N TYR A 158 0.69 -7.60 -28.37
CA TYR A 158 0.95 -7.02 -27.05
C TYR A 158 1.20 -8.12 -26.02
N VAL A 159 2.34 -8.05 -25.34
CA VAL A 159 2.74 -8.97 -24.25
C VAL A 159 3.00 -8.19 -22.99
N VAL A 160 2.59 -8.72 -21.83
CA VAL A 160 2.64 -8.07 -20.51
C VAL A 160 3.21 -9.01 -19.46
N SER A 161 3.79 -8.45 -18.40
CA SER A 161 4.16 -9.20 -17.19
C SER A 161 4.11 -8.31 -15.93
N GLN A 162 4.57 -8.85 -14.80
CA GLN A 162 4.72 -8.10 -13.56
C GLN A 162 6.00 -7.27 -13.58
N ILE A 163 5.89 -6.04 -13.12
CA ILE A 163 7.02 -5.09 -13.05
C ILE A 163 8.18 -5.63 -12.20
N SER A 164 9.39 -5.33 -12.65
CA SER A 164 10.63 -5.70 -11.93
C SER A 164 10.81 -7.22 -11.75
N THR A 165 10.32 -8.02 -12.68
CA THR A 165 10.52 -9.47 -12.73
C THR A 165 11.36 -9.88 -13.93
N LEU A 166 11.96 -11.09 -13.86
CA LEU A 166 12.63 -11.71 -15.00
C LEU A 166 11.68 -11.86 -16.20
N THR A 167 10.42 -12.22 -15.93
CA THR A 167 9.41 -12.45 -16.96
C THR A 167 9.09 -11.17 -17.74
N ASP A 168 9.22 -10.00 -17.10
CA ASP A 168 9.09 -8.70 -17.76
C ASP A 168 10.31 -8.39 -18.63
N ASP A 169 11.53 -8.60 -18.12
CA ASP A 169 12.77 -8.39 -18.89
C ASP A 169 12.81 -9.23 -20.17
N ILE A 170 12.22 -10.44 -20.15
CA ILE A 170 12.14 -11.34 -21.31
C ILE A 170 11.24 -10.79 -22.41
N ILE A 171 10.23 -9.98 -22.08
CA ILE A 171 9.39 -9.35 -23.11
C ILE A 171 10.23 -8.41 -23.99
N ASP A 172 11.26 -7.74 -23.44
CA ASP A 172 12.19 -6.94 -24.22
C ASP A 172 13.01 -7.79 -25.21
N LEU A 173 13.35 -9.03 -24.82
CA LEU A 173 13.98 -9.99 -25.73
C LEU A 173 13.00 -10.40 -26.85
N PHE A 174 11.73 -10.67 -26.50
CA PHE A 174 10.69 -11.01 -27.47
C PHE A 174 10.38 -9.84 -28.41
N ALA A 175 10.38 -8.61 -27.92
CA ALA A 175 10.21 -7.43 -28.75
C ALA A 175 11.34 -7.30 -29.80
N LYS A 176 12.59 -7.54 -29.40
CA LYS A 176 13.76 -7.46 -30.28
C LYS A 176 13.83 -8.60 -31.29
N LYS A 177 13.52 -9.85 -30.88
CA LYS A 177 13.64 -11.03 -31.70
C LYS A 177 12.44 -11.33 -32.56
N PHE A 178 11.24 -11.09 -32.03
CA PHE A 178 9.97 -11.58 -32.57
C PHE A 178 8.95 -10.46 -32.86
N GLY A 179 9.36 -9.20 -32.73
CA GLY A 179 8.48 -8.07 -33.04
C GLY A 179 7.28 -7.94 -32.10
N ALA A 180 7.34 -8.51 -30.89
CA ALA A 180 6.31 -8.31 -29.87
C ALA A 180 6.28 -6.85 -29.41
N ASN A 181 5.11 -6.38 -28.99
CA ASN A 181 4.94 -5.07 -28.36
C ASN A 181 4.92 -5.25 -26.84
N HIS A 182 5.92 -4.69 -26.15
CA HIS A 182 5.96 -4.69 -24.69
C HIS A 182 4.93 -3.70 -24.14
N VAL A 183 3.97 -4.19 -23.38
CA VAL A 183 3.01 -3.35 -22.63
C VAL A 183 3.65 -2.92 -21.33
N ASP A 184 3.33 -1.70 -20.85
CA ASP A 184 3.76 -1.23 -19.54
C ASP A 184 3.45 -2.29 -18.47
N PRO A 185 4.46 -2.72 -17.69
CA PRO A 185 4.33 -3.84 -16.77
C PRO A 185 3.37 -3.50 -15.62
N LEU A 186 2.73 -4.53 -15.08
CA LEU A 186 1.70 -4.41 -14.05
C LEU A 186 2.25 -4.78 -12.66
N ASP A 187 1.50 -4.46 -11.64
CA ASP A 187 1.90 -4.64 -10.24
C ASP A 187 1.84 -6.10 -9.75
N SER A 188 1.14 -6.99 -10.48
CA SER A 188 1.03 -8.41 -10.14
C SER A 188 0.75 -9.29 -11.34
N PHE A 189 1.10 -10.59 -11.26
CA PHE A 189 0.77 -11.59 -12.27
C PHE A 189 -0.75 -11.75 -12.45
N ALA A 190 -1.51 -11.61 -11.38
CA ALA A 190 -2.96 -11.67 -11.45
C ALA A 190 -3.56 -10.48 -12.23
N SER A 191 -2.98 -9.27 -12.13
CA SER A 191 -3.33 -8.13 -12.98
C SER A 191 -2.98 -8.41 -14.45
N ALA A 192 -1.81 -9.00 -14.73
CA ALA A 192 -1.37 -9.37 -16.08
C ALA A 192 -2.32 -10.41 -16.71
N ALA A 193 -2.72 -11.44 -15.96
CA ALA A 193 -3.69 -12.43 -16.39
C ALA A 193 -5.04 -11.80 -16.77
N ASN A 194 -5.50 -10.81 -16.00
CA ASN A 194 -6.72 -10.07 -16.31
C ASN A 194 -6.61 -9.26 -17.61
N TYR A 195 -5.44 -8.66 -17.91
CA TYR A 195 -5.19 -7.98 -19.19
C TYR A 195 -5.31 -8.93 -20.38
N VAL A 196 -4.79 -10.16 -20.26
CA VAL A 196 -4.96 -11.20 -21.29
C VAL A 196 -6.42 -11.64 -21.42
N LYS A 197 -7.09 -11.86 -20.29
CA LYS A 197 -8.52 -12.22 -20.26
C LYS A 197 -9.39 -11.18 -20.96
N LEU A 198 -9.17 -9.91 -20.71
CA LEU A 198 -9.88 -8.79 -21.33
C LEU A 198 -9.47 -8.54 -22.79
N GLY A 199 -8.37 -9.14 -23.27
CA GLY A 199 -7.84 -8.95 -24.62
C GLY A 199 -7.08 -7.62 -24.80
N THR A 200 -6.72 -6.95 -23.70
CA THR A 200 -5.84 -5.78 -23.71
C THR A 200 -4.41 -6.19 -24.09
N SER A 201 -3.99 -7.36 -23.64
CA SER A 201 -2.76 -8.02 -24.10
C SER A 201 -3.10 -9.36 -24.75
N PHE A 202 -2.28 -9.77 -25.71
CA PHE A 202 -2.40 -11.06 -26.37
C PHE A 202 -1.95 -12.21 -25.47
N ALA A 203 -0.82 -12.00 -24.79
CA ALA A 203 -0.24 -12.99 -23.89
C ALA A 203 0.44 -12.30 -22.70
N MET A 204 0.73 -13.09 -21.67
CA MET A 204 1.66 -12.75 -20.61
C MET A 204 2.74 -13.83 -20.48
N THR A 205 3.91 -13.43 -20.01
CA THR A 205 5.01 -14.33 -19.64
C THR A 205 4.88 -14.74 -18.18
N ALA A 206 5.08 -16.00 -17.88
CA ALA A 206 5.06 -16.54 -16.51
C ALA A 206 5.88 -17.83 -16.40
N GLU A 207 6.32 -18.18 -15.20
CA GLU A 207 6.83 -19.51 -14.88
C GLU A 207 5.69 -20.54 -14.91
N LEU A 208 6.01 -21.76 -15.33
CA LEU A 208 5.01 -22.83 -15.52
C LEU A 208 4.10 -23.08 -14.30
N PRO A 209 4.59 -23.13 -13.03
CA PRO A 209 3.70 -23.31 -11.87
C PRO A 209 2.70 -22.14 -11.71
N VAL A 210 3.16 -20.90 -11.92
CA VAL A 210 2.33 -19.69 -11.86
C VAL A 210 1.29 -19.71 -12.99
N ALA A 211 1.72 -20.00 -14.21
CA ALA A 211 0.83 -20.16 -15.35
C ALA A 211 -0.24 -21.22 -15.10
N THR A 212 0.16 -22.36 -14.48
CA THR A 212 -0.76 -23.45 -14.14
C THR A 212 -1.78 -23.00 -13.10
N SER A 213 -1.36 -22.27 -12.06
CA SER A 213 -2.28 -21.70 -11.07
C SER A 213 -3.26 -20.70 -11.70
N ILE A 214 -2.76 -19.80 -12.56
CA ILE A 214 -3.58 -18.83 -13.30
C ILE A 214 -4.66 -19.53 -14.13
N VAL A 215 -4.29 -20.53 -14.94
CA VAL A 215 -5.21 -21.23 -15.83
C VAL A 215 -6.20 -22.10 -15.06
N ASN A 216 -5.80 -22.71 -13.97
CA ASN A 216 -6.71 -23.45 -13.09
C ASN A 216 -7.83 -22.54 -12.54
N ASN A 217 -7.51 -21.30 -12.22
CA ASN A 217 -8.44 -20.31 -11.71
C ASN A 217 -9.21 -19.54 -12.82
N ASN A 218 -8.75 -19.59 -14.08
CA ASN A 218 -9.32 -18.86 -15.22
C ASN A 218 -9.42 -19.77 -16.44
N LYS A 219 -10.55 -20.44 -16.61
CA LYS A 219 -10.80 -21.40 -17.72
C LYS A 219 -10.80 -20.76 -19.12
N GLU A 220 -10.82 -19.43 -19.20
CA GLU A 220 -10.73 -18.67 -20.45
C GLU A 220 -9.29 -18.51 -20.94
N LEU A 221 -8.31 -18.88 -20.10
CA LEU A 221 -6.88 -18.81 -20.40
C LEU A 221 -6.30 -20.20 -20.58
N GLY A 222 -5.17 -20.27 -21.28
CA GLY A 222 -4.42 -21.49 -21.50
C GLY A 222 -2.92 -21.21 -21.64
N ILE A 223 -2.12 -22.27 -21.61
CA ILE A 223 -0.65 -22.21 -21.62
C ILE A 223 -0.13 -22.60 -23.00
N ILE A 224 0.85 -21.85 -23.50
CA ILE A 224 1.68 -22.19 -24.65
C ILE A 224 3.09 -22.44 -24.16
N HIS A 225 3.62 -23.63 -24.45
CA HIS A 225 5.00 -23.99 -24.15
C HIS A 225 5.94 -23.46 -25.24
N ILE A 226 7.08 -22.92 -24.81
CA ILE A 226 8.12 -22.40 -25.70
C ILE A 226 9.44 -23.14 -25.50
N ASP A 227 10.24 -23.26 -26.55
CA ASP A 227 11.58 -23.85 -26.44
C ASP A 227 12.48 -22.96 -25.55
N GLN A 228 12.94 -23.49 -24.43
CA GLN A 228 13.77 -22.77 -23.45
C GLN A 228 15.14 -22.35 -24.08
N ASN A 229 15.58 -22.96 -25.16
CA ASN A 229 16.78 -22.54 -25.87
C ASN A 229 16.67 -21.14 -26.49
N ILE A 230 15.44 -20.66 -26.73
CA ILE A 230 15.15 -19.29 -27.20
C ILE A 230 15.67 -18.25 -26.21
N LEU A 231 15.71 -18.60 -24.94
CA LEU A 231 16.11 -17.76 -23.83
C LEU A 231 17.63 -17.77 -23.58
N SER A 232 18.41 -18.53 -24.37
CA SER A 232 19.86 -18.65 -24.21
C SER A 232 20.62 -17.31 -24.32
N ASP A 233 20.05 -16.33 -25.03
CA ASP A 233 20.61 -14.98 -25.14
C ASP A 233 20.35 -14.10 -23.92
N TYR A 234 19.47 -14.53 -23.03
CA TYR A 234 19.25 -13.85 -21.74
C TYR A 234 20.38 -14.25 -20.78
N GLN A 235 21.13 -13.26 -20.29
CA GLN A 235 22.30 -13.49 -19.42
C GLN A 235 21.94 -13.70 -17.95
N GLY A 236 20.66 -13.92 -17.63
CA GLY A 236 20.17 -14.13 -16.27
C GLY A 236 19.99 -15.61 -15.91
N GLU A 237 19.91 -15.89 -14.62
CA GLU A 237 19.53 -17.20 -14.09
C GLU A 237 18.00 -17.32 -14.04
N PHE A 238 17.46 -18.50 -14.35
CA PHE A 238 16.00 -18.75 -14.36
C PHE A 238 15.51 -19.42 -13.08
N GLY A 239 16.42 -19.71 -12.15
CA GLY A 239 16.08 -20.28 -10.85
C GLY A 239 15.72 -19.19 -9.83
N VAL A 240 14.83 -19.52 -8.92
CA VAL A 240 14.49 -18.66 -7.80
C VAL A 240 15.35 -19.01 -6.59
N SER A 241 15.83 -18.00 -5.88
CA SER A 241 16.78 -18.11 -4.77
C SER A 241 16.33 -17.26 -3.59
N ILE A 242 16.83 -17.59 -2.39
CA ILE A 242 16.54 -16.81 -1.19
C ILE A 242 17.48 -15.60 -1.17
N GLY A 243 16.88 -14.40 -1.07
CA GLY A 243 17.63 -13.16 -0.92
C GLY A 243 18.01 -12.90 0.54
N LEU A 244 19.25 -12.45 0.79
CA LEU A 244 19.75 -12.08 2.12
C LEU A 244 20.71 -10.88 2.01
N ARG A 245 20.99 -10.23 3.16
CA ARG A 245 21.92 -9.08 3.18
C ARG A 245 23.33 -9.53 2.85
N LYS A 246 24.09 -8.65 2.20
CA LYS A 246 25.51 -8.89 1.92
C LYS A 246 26.31 -9.09 3.21
N GLY A 247 27.22 -10.05 3.17
CA GLY A 247 28.11 -10.36 4.28
C GLY A 247 27.51 -11.27 5.35
N GLU A 248 26.30 -11.80 5.14
CA GLU A 248 25.70 -12.81 6.03
C GLU A 248 26.05 -14.24 5.61
N ASP A 249 27.33 -14.48 5.32
CA ASP A 249 27.83 -15.75 4.77
C ASP A 249 27.54 -16.95 5.66
N GLU A 250 27.56 -16.79 6.98
CA GLU A 250 27.25 -17.88 7.92
C GLU A 250 25.79 -18.33 7.75
N LEU A 251 24.85 -17.41 7.69
CA LEU A 251 23.44 -17.69 7.49
C LEU A 251 23.20 -18.31 6.10
N LYS A 252 23.80 -17.72 5.06
CA LYS A 252 23.76 -18.24 3.69
C LYS A 252 24.22 -19.68 3.60
N ASN A 253 25.36 -20.02 4.21
CA ASN A 253 25.91 -21.37 4.19
C ASN A 253 25.00 -22.38 4.94
N LYS A 254 24.40 -21.99 6.07
CA LYS A 254 23.45 -22.82 6.79
C LYS A 254 22.21 -23.10 5.94
N ILE A 255 21.66 -22.07 5.28
CA ILE A 255 20.51 -22.21 4.38
C ILE A 255 20.87 -23.11 3.19
N ASN A 256 22.03 -22.92 2.55
CA ASN A 256 22.46 -23.76 1.43
C ASN A 256 22.60 -25.24 1.82
N GLN A 257 23.00 -25.53 3.06
CA GLN A 257 23.01 -26.92 3.56
C GLN A 257 21.59 -27.50 3.62
N VAL A 258 20.61 -26.73 4.08
CA VAL A 258 19.20 -27.15 4.09
C VAL A 258 18.72 -27.37 2.64
N LEU A 259 19.03 -26.45 1.72
CA LEU A 259 18.64 -26.56 0.32
C LEU A 259 19.27 -27.77 -0.37
N LYS A 260 20.51 -28.15 0.00
CA LYS A 260 21.18 -29.34 -0.53
C LYS A 260 20.50 -30.64 -0.08
N ASN A 261 19.94 -30.66 1.15
CA ASN A 261 19.19 -31.80 1.68
C ASN A 261 17.75 -31.87 1.14
N TYR A 262 17.26 -30.80 0.52
CA TYR A 262 15.94 -30.73 -0.10
C TYR A 262 16.00 -31.34 -1.49
N SER A 263 15.59 -32.59 -1.62
CA SER A 263 15.69 -33.36 -2.86
C SER A 263 14.82 -32.75 -3.97
N LYS A 264 15.19 -33.01 -5.23
CA LYS A 264 14.40 -32.55 -6.37
C LYS A 264 12.98 -33.12 -6.34
N GLU A 265 12.83 -34.38 -5.91
CA GLU A 265 11.53 -35.05 -5.79
C GLU A 265 10.64 -34.38 -4.74
N ASP A 266 11.22 -34.02 -3.57
CA ASP A 266 10.46 -33.30 -2.53
C ASP A 266 10.06 -31.90 -2.99
N ARG A 267 10.96 -31.17 -3.68
CA ARG A 267 10.65 -29.84 -4.25
C ARG A 267 9.49 -29.91 -5.23
N GLU A 268 9.50 -30.88 -6.13
CA GLU A 268 8.43 -31.07 -7.10
C GLU A 268 7.12 -31.46 -6.42
N LYS A 269 7.17 -32.37 -5.45
CA LYS A 269 6.00 -32.77 -4.65
C LYS A 269 5.39 -31.56 -3.91
N ASP A 270 6.22 -30.75 -3.27
CA ASP A 270 5.76 -29.57 -2.53
C ASP A 270 5.19 -28.52 -3.48
N MET A 271 5.77 -28.33 -4.68
CA MET A 271 5.23 -27.44 -5.70
C MET A 271 3.89 -27.92 -6.24
N VAL A 272 3.78 -29.20 -6.62
CA VAL A 272 2.51 -29.79 -7.09
C VAL A 272 1.42 -29.67 -6.01
N GLY A 273 1.79 -29.89 -4.75
CA GLY A 273 0.89 -29.68 -3.62
C GLY A 273 0.44 -28.22 -3.48
N ALA A 274 1.35 -27.26 -3.64
CA ALA A 274 1.04 -25.84 -3.61
C ALA A 274 0.13 -25.43 -4.78
N VAL A 275 0.42 -25.86 -6.01
CA VAL A 275 -0.42 -25.65 -7.19
C VAL A 275 -1.84 -26.18 -6.97
N SER A 276 -1.95 -27.39 -6.39
CA SER A 276 -3.26 -28.00 -6.11
C SER A 276 -4.07 -27.20 -5.08
N ARG A 277 -3.41 -26.68 -4.03
CA ARG A 277 -4.10 -25.83 -3.02
C ARG A 277 -4.45 -24.45 -3.56
N ALA A 278 -3.57 -23.85 -4.35
CA ALA A 278 -3.81 -22.54 -4.99
C ALA A 278 -4.98 -22.59 -6.00
N ALA A 279 -5.17 -23.73 -6.67
CA ALA A 279 -6.32 -23.91 -7.57
C ALA A 279 -7.66 -23.82 -6.85
N GLY A 280 -7.70 -24.16 -5.54
CA GLY A 280 -8.91 -24.13 -4.71
C GLY A 280 -10.10 -24.87 -5.31
N ASP A 281 -11.22 -24.89 -4.60
CA ASP A 281 -12.54 -25.26 -5.16
C ASP A 281 -13.12 -24.04 -5.91
N VAL A 282 -12.55 -23.69 -7.08
CA VAL A 282 -13.10 -22.63 -7.91
C VAL A 282 -14.37 -23.15 -8.59
N ASP A 283 -15.50 -22.97 -7.91
CA ASP A 283 -16.81 -23.24 -8.50
C ASP A 283 -17.08 -22.20 -9.60
N THR A 284 -16.75 -22.59 -10.83
CA THR A 284 -16.95 -21.74 -12.03
C THR A 284 -18.41 -21.46 -12.35
N ASN A 285 -19.36 -22.15 -11.69
CA ASN A 285 -20.80 -21.91 -11.87
C ASN A 285 -21.31 -20.73 -11.02
N LYS A 286 -20.51 -20.26 -10.03
CA LYS A 286 -20.87 -19.11 -9.19
C LYS A 286 -20.49 -17.80 -9.87
N SER A 287 -21.37 -16.81 -9.74
CA SER A 287 -21.05 -15.44 -10.14
C SER A 287 -19.88 -14.86 -9.32
N ASP A 288 -19.16 -13.87 -9.86
CA ASP A 288 -18.07 -13.18 -9.17
C ASP A 288 -18.50 -12.66 -7.78
N LEU A 289 -19.72 -12.12 -7.68
CA LEU A 289 -20.28 -11.65 -6.41
C LEU A 289 -20.47 -12.79 -5.41
N GLU A 290 -20.97 -13.94 -5.86
CA GLU A 290 -21.12 -15.11 -4.99
C GLU A 290 -19.78 -15.69 -4.57
N ARG A 291 -18.75 -15.62 -5.41
CA ARG A 291 -17.38 -16.05 -5.08
C ARG A 291 -16.75 -15.15 -4.03
N ILE A 292 -16.98 -13.84 -4.08
CA ILE A 292 -16.43 -12.87 -3.10
C ILE A 292 -17.25 -12.91 -1.80
N PHE A 293 -18.58 -12.72 -1.87
CA PHE A 293 -19.43 -12.64 -0.68
C PHE A 293 -19.75 -14.00 -0.05
N GLY A 294 -19.56 -15.08 -0.78
CA GLY A 294 -19.76 -16.45 -0.28
C GLY A 294 -18.66 -16.91 0.69
N LYS A 295 -17.48 -16.29 0.66
CA LYS A 295 -16.41 -16.53 1.62
C LYS A 295 -16.45 -15.49 2.74
N LYS A 296 -16.71 -15.95 3.96
CA LYS A 296 -16.83 -15.08 5.14
C LYS A 296 -15.55 -14.28 5.39
N GLU A 297 -14.40 -14.86 5.07
CA GLU A 297 -13.08 -14.24 5.21
C GLU A 297 -12.97 -12.97 4.37
N TYR A 298 -13.36 -13.01 3.10
CA TYR A 298 -13.30 -11.83 2.21
C TYR A 298 -14.24 -10.71 2.67
N VAL A 299 -15.41 -11.08 3.17
CA VAL A 299 -16.35 -10.11 3.75
C VAL A 299 -15.74 -9.45 4.99
N ASN A 300 -15.10 -10.22 5.87
CA ASN A 300 -14.40 -9.69 7.04
C ASN A 300 -13.26 -8.74 6.62
N TRP A 301 -12.45 -9.11 5.62
CA TRP A 301 -11.36 -8.28 5.12
C TRP A 301 -11.87 -6.93 4.56
N LEU A 302 -12.99 -6.92 3.86
CA LEU A 302 -13.61 -5.68 3.39
C LEU A 302 -14.03 -4.78 4.56
N PHE A 303 -14.61 -5.34 5.63
CA PHE A 303 -15.01 -4.56 6.80
C PHE A 303 -13.81 -4.10 7.64
N GLU A 304 -12.75 -4.90 7.75
CA GLU A 304 -11.49 -4.51 8.37
C GLU A 304 -10.86 -3.33 7.63
N GLY A 305 -10.76 -3.43 6.31
CA GLY A 305 -10.26 -2.35 5.46
C GLY A 305 -11.11 -1.08 5.59
N LEU A 306 -12.44 -1.22 5.62
CA LEU A 306 -13.36 -0.10 5.83
C LEU A 306 -13.11 0.57 7.19
N ALA A 307 -12.94 -0.21 8.26
CA ALA A 307 -12.61 0.31 9.59
C ALA A 307 -11.26 1.05 9.59
N GLY A 308 -10.23 0.48 8.93
CA GLY A 308 -8.93 1.12 8.74
C GLY A 308 -9.05 2.48 8.05
N THR A 309 -9.77 2.55 6.93
CA THR A 309 -10.04 3.81 6.19
C THR A 309 -10.72 4.85 7.08
N ILE A 310 -11.72 4.45 7.86
CA ILE A 310 -12.44 5.36 8.79
C ILE A 310 -11.48 5.91 9.83
N VAL A 311 -10.70 5.07 10.48
CA VAL A 311 -9.77 5.49 11.54
C VAL A 311 -8.68 6.40 10.97
N LEU A 312 -8.03 6.03 9.85
CA LEU A 312 -7.02 6.86 9.17
C LEU A 312 -7.56 8.25 8.84
N SER A 313 -8.75 8.33 8.23
CA SER A 313 -9.34 9.61 7.84
C SER A 313 -9.71 10.49 9.03
N ILE A 314 -10.25 9.91 10.10
CA ILE A 314 -10.60 10.64 11.33
C ILE A 314 -9.33 11.13 12.02
N VAL A 315 -8.37 10.25 12.29
CA VAL A 315 -7.11 10.59 12.96
C VAL A 315 -6.36 11.65 12.17
N GLY A 316 -6.18 11.44 10.86
CA GLY A 316 -5.51 12.40 9.96
C GLY A 316 -6.17 13.77 9.99
N THR A 317 -7.51 13.81 9.94
CA THR A 317 -8.24 15.08 9.95
C THR A 317 -8.14 15.81 11.28
N PHE A 318 -8.37 15.12 12.42
CA PHE A 318 -8.36 15.77 13.73
C PHE A 318 -6.96 16.20 14.15
N LEU A 319 -5.96 15.33 14.03
CA LEU A 319 -4.58 15.66 14.35
C LEU A 319 -4.02 16.66 13.34
N GLY A 320 -4.37 16.51 12.05
CA GLY A 320 -4.02 17.46 11.00
C GLY A 320 -4.60 18.86 11.24
N LEU A 321 -5.86 18.95 11.69
CA LEU A 321 -6.45 20.22 12.10
C LEU A 321 -5.70 20.84 13.28
N PHE A 322 -5.40 20.05 14.29
CA PHE A 322 -4.66 20.52 15.45
C PHE A 322 -3.28 21.11 15.05
N LEU A 323 -2.49 20.36 14.29
CA LEU A 323 -1.20 20.82 13.79
C LEU A 323 -1.36 21.99 12.82
N GLY A 324 -2.39 21.98 11.96
CA GLY A 324 -2.71 23.04 11.01
C GLY A 324 -3.01 24.38 11.67
N ILE A 325 -3.68 24.37 12.84
CA ILE A 325 -3.89 25.58 13.65
C ILE A 325 -2.54 26.17 14.09
N PHE A 326 -1.60 25.34 14.59
CA PHE A 326 -0.28 25.83 14.97
C PHE A 326 0.50 26.38 13.80
N LEU A 327 0.45 25.73 12.65
CA LEU A 327 1.06 26.22 11.41
C LEU A 327 0.45 27.56 10.97
N ALA A 328 -0.88 27.70 11.01
CA ALA A 328 -1.58 28.93 10.70
C ALA A 328 -1.17 30.08 11.65
N LEU A 329 -1.09 29.80 12.95
CA LEU A 329 -0.62 30.77 13.93
C LEU A 329 0.84 31.16 13.68
N GLY A 330 1.71 30.19 13.34
CA GLY A 330 3.11 30.45 12.98
C GLY A 330 3.25 31.34 11.75
N LYS A 331 2.43 31.15 10.71
CA LYS A 331 2.36 32.00 9.51
C LYS A 331 1.88 33.41 9.84
N ASN A 332 0.99 33.59 10.82
CA ASN A 332 0.43 34.87 11.24
C ASN A 332 1.29 35.62 12.27
N VAL A 333 2.48 35.12 12.59
CA VAL A 333 3.40 35.82 13.50
C VAL A 333 3.71 37.20 12.90
N THR A 334 3.31 38.27 13.63
CA THR A 334 3.58 39.66 13.24
C THR A 334 5.00 40.04 13.66
N ILE A 335 5.76 40.54 12.70
CA ILE A 335 7.14 41.03 12.92
C ILE A 335 7.06 42.55 12.92
N SER A 336 7.24 43.17 14.09
CA SER A 336 7.24 44.64 14.25
C SER A 336 8.65 45.22 14.13
N LYS A 337 8.72 46.49 13.70
CA LYS A 337 9.97 47.26 13.77
C LYS A 337 10.46 47.44 15.20
N GLN A 338 9.55 47.41 16.18
CA GLN A 338 9.81 47.56 17.61
C GLN A 338 10.25 46.24 18.30
N ASP A 339 10.19 45.11 17.59
CA ASP A 339 10.66 43.84 18.14
C ASP A 339 12.18 43.90 18.38
N SER A 340 12.60 43.40 19.53
CA SER A 340 14.04 43.24 19.79
C SER A 340 14.69 42.30 18.77
N THR A 341 16.00 42.43 18.59
CA THR A 341 16.76 41.56 17.68
C THR A 341 16.54 40.09 18.02
N LEU A 342 16.51 39.72 19.31
CA LEU A 342 16.23 38.37 19.77
C LEU A 342 14.84 37.87 19.37
N MET A 343 13.81 38.73 19.45
CA MET A 343 12.47 38.41 19.00
C MET A 343 12.41 38.17 17.48
N LYS A 344 13.12 38.98 16.69
CA LYS A 344 13.18 38.81 15.22
C LYS A 344 13.90 37.52 14.83
N ILE A 345 14.99 37.17 15.53
CA ILE A 345 15.73 35.91 15.32
C ILE A 345 14.81 34.68 15.54
N VAL A 346 13.80 34.77 16.41
CA VAL A 346 12.85 33.67 16.65
C VAL A 346 11.65 33.73 15.69
N LYS A 347 11.06 34.91 15.51
CA LYS A 347 9.82 35.07 14.73
C LYS A 347 10.00 34.85 13.23
N VAL A 348 11.12 35.29 12.65
CA VAL A 348 11.39 35.17 11.22
C VAL A 348 11.53 33.70 10.78
N PRO A 349 12.38 32.88 11.45
CA PRO A 349 12.46 31.46 11.13
C PRO A 349 11.14 30.71 11.32
N ILE A 350 10.40 30.94 12.41
CA ILE A 350 9.10 30.27 12.63
C ILE A 350 8.16 30.53 11.46
N LYS A 351 8.01 31.81 11.07
CA LYS A 351 7.15 32.18 9.92
C LYS A 351 7.65 31.54 8.62
N GLY A 352 8.97 31.60 8.39
CA GLY A 352 9.61 31.04 7.20
C GLY A 352 9.41 29.51 7.13
N LEU A 353 9.67 28.78 8.21
CA LEU A 353 9.52 27.33 8.28
C LEU A 353 8.06 26.87 8.12
N CYS A 354 7.10 27.57 8.76
CA CYS A 354 5.69 27.25 8.59
C CYS A 354 5.20 27.45 7.13
N ASN A 355 5.67 28.49 6.46
CA ASN A 355 5.35 28.72 5.06
C ASN A 355 6.03 27.67 4.17
N LEU A 356 7.33 27.43 4.36
CA LEU A 356 8.11 26.45 3.59
C LEU A 356 7.50 25.04 3.71
N TYR A 357 7.15 24.61 4.92
CA TYR A 357 6.46 23.35 5.17
C TYR A 357 5.19 23.23 4.33
N SER A 358 4.32 24.25 4.37
CA SER A 358 3.06 24.21 3.63
C SER A 358 3.27 24.17 2.12
N VAL A 359 4.27 24.88 1.61
CA VAL A 359 4.61 24.87 0.17
C VAL A 359 5.10 23.49 -0.25
N ILE A 360 6.01 22.88 0.51
CA ILE A 360 6.58 21.56 0.18
C ILE A 360 5.50 20.50 0.24
N ILE A 361 4.76 20.40 1.33
CA ILE A 361 3.79 19.32 1.55
C ILE A 361 2.63 19.41 0.56
N ARG A 362 2.11 20.61 0.27
CA ARG A 362 1.04 20.79 -0.73
C ARG A 362 1.54 20.70 -2.17
N GLY A 363 2.82 20.90 -2.40
CA GLY A 363 3.46 20.83 -3.71
C GLY A 363 3.91 19.43 -4.11
N THR A 364 3.79 18.44 -3.23
CA THR A 364 4.22 17.06 -3.50
C THR A 364 3.08 16.08 -3.28
N PRO A 365 2.97 14.99 -4.10
CA PRO A 365 1.95 13.95 -3.91
C PRO A 365 2.13 13.20 -2.59
N MET A 366 1.03 12.86 -1.91
CA MET A 366 1.06 12.12 -0.64
C MET A 366 1.74 10.75 -0.80
N MET A 367 1.59 10.07 -1.94
CA MET A 367 2.29 8.83 -2.25
C MET A 367 3.82 8.98 -2.17
N VAL A 368 4.36 10.06 -2.76
CA VAL A 368 5.79 10.36 -2.70
C VAL A 368 6.23 10.66 -1.28
N GLN A 369 5.40 11.39 -0.51
CA GLN A 369 5.67 11.67 0.91
C GLN A 369 5.72 10.38 1.73
N ALA A 370 4.82 9.43 1.47
CA ALA A 370 4.79 8.12 2.13
C ALA A 370 6.08 7.33 1.85
N LEU A 371 6.51 7.27 0.60
CA LEU A 371 7.76 6.61 0.21
C LEU A 371 8.98 7.30 0.84
N VAL A 372 9.06 8.65 0.78
CA VAL A 372 10.15 9.41 1.41
C VAL A 372 10.17 9.17 2.91
N PHE A 373 9.00 9.16 3.58
CA PHE A 373 8.90 8.85 5.01
C PHE A 373 9.43 7.46 5.32
N GLN A 374 9.05 6.46 4.52
CA GLN A 374 9.54 5.09 4.64
C GLN A 374 11.08 5.06 4.56
N PHE A 375 11.67 5.68 3.51
CA PHE A 375 13.12 5.72 3.34
C PHE A 375 13.85 6.50 4.45
N VAL A 376 13.28 7.61 4.93
CA VAL A 376 13.88 8.37 6.06
C VAL A 376 13.86 7.56 7.34
N CYS A 377 12.76 6.87 7.64
CA CYS A 377 12.70 5.96 8.80
C CYS A 377 13.78 4.89 8.72
N GLN A 378 14.03 4.37 7.53
CA GLN A 378 15.08 3.40 7.25
C GLN A 378 16.47 3.97 7.56
N LEU A 379 16.79 5.15 7.02
CA LEU A 379 18.08 5.82 7.29
C LEU A 379 18.29 6.08 8.79
N CYS A 380 17.21 6.28 9.55
CA CYS A 380 17.24 6.48 10.98
C CYS A 380 17.17 5.16 11.80
N SER A 381 17.18 3.99 11.15
CA SER A 381 17.00 2.66 11.77
C SER A 381 15.71 2.55 12.62
N LEU A 382 14.65 3.24 12.22
CA LEU A 382 13.33 3.16 12.84
C LEU A 382 12.54 2.00 12.22
N ASN A 383 12.36 0.94 12.98
CA ASN A 383 11.63 -0.25 12.54
C ASN A 383 10.17 -0.21 13.02
N TRP A 384 9.23 0.02 12.11
CA TRP A 384 7.80 0.07 12.41
C TRP A 384 7.18 -1.30 12.70
N ASN A 385 7.82 -2.40 12.28
CA ASN A 385 7.34 -3.76 12.56
C ASN A 385 7.45 -4.14 14.03
N THR A 386 8.33 -3.48 14.79
CA THR A 386 8.46 -3.72 16.24
C THR A 386 7.33 -3.07 17.04
N VAL A 387 6.55 -2.19 16.42
CA VAL A 387 5.40 -1.55 17.03
C VAL A 387 4.20 -2.49 16.89
N LEU A 388 4.06 -3.43 17.81
CA LEU A 388 2.92 -4.34 17.88
C LEU A 388 1.82 -3.74 18.75
N THR A 389 0.59 -3.79 18.27
CA THR A 389 -0.60 -3.49 19.06
C THR A 389 -1.45 -4.76 19.19
N ASP A 390 -2.25 -4.85 20.24
CA ASP A 390 -3.16 -5.99 20.45
C ASP A 390 -4.35 -6.00 19.48
N VAL A 391 -4.45 -4.97 18.62
CA VAL A 391 -5.52 -4.83 17.63
C VAL A 391 -4.95 -5.03 16.23
N ALA A 392 -5.43 -6.05 15.54
CA ALA A 392 -4.92 -6.52 14.24
C ALA A 392 -4.72 -5.43 13.18
N ILE A 393 -5.62 -4.44 13.11
CA ILE A 393 -5.58 -3.36 12.12
C ILE A 393 -4.49 -2.33 12.45
N PHE A 394 -4.13 -2.14 13.74
CA PHE A 394 -3.23 -1.08 14.19
C PHE A 394 -1.78 -1.54 14.30
N ASN A 395 -1.23 -2.11 13.23
CA ASN A 395 0.19 -2.41 13.16
C ASN A 395 1.06 -1.13 13.05
N GLY A 396 2.36 -1.27 13.15
CA GLY A 396 3.26 -0.13 13.09
C GLY A 396 3.16 0.67 11.79
N TRP A 397 2.95 0.01 10.65
CA TRP A 397 2.75 0.70 9.37
C TRP A 397 1.44 1.47 9.32
N PHE A 398 0.38 0.99 9.98
CA PHE A 398 -0.85 1.75 10.13
C PHE A 398 -0.62 3.06 10.91
N ILE A 399 0.17 3.00 11.98
CA ILE A 399 0.55 4.18 12.75
C ILE A 399 1.40 5.14 11.92
N ALA A 400 2.35 4.61 11.13
CA ALA A 400 3.11 5.41 10.16
C ALA A 400 2.18 6.10 9.16
N GLY A 401 1.17 5.40 8.64
CA GLY A 401 0.12 5.96 7.79
C GLY A 401 -0.65 7.09 8.48
N CYS A 402 -1.03 6.92 9.75
CA CYS A 402 -1.66 7.98 10.56
C CYS A 402 -0.77 9.23 10.68
N ILE A 403 0.52 9.05 10.84
CA ILE A 403 1.49 10.16 10.91
C ILE A 403 1.55 10.87 9.55
N ILE A 404 1.72 10.14 8.47
CA ILE A 404 1.85 10.70 7.12
C ILE A 404 0.61 11.52 6.75
N ILE A 405 -0.59 10.93 6.89
CA ILE A 405 -1.85 11.62 6.57
C ILE A 405 -2.06 12.85 7.47
N THR A 406 -1.64 12.78 8.75
CA THR A 406 -1.71 13.90 9.69
C THR A 406 -0.83 15.06 9.22
N PHE A 407 0.43 14.80 8.86
CA PHE A 407 1.34 15.84 8.38
C PHE A 407 0.88 16.40 7.03
N ASN A 408 0.42 15.55 6.11
CA ASN A 408 -0.15 16.02 4.85
C ASN A 408 -1.35 16.95 5.10
N THR A 409 -2.33 16.49 5.84
CA THR A 409 -3.56 17.24 6.16
C THR A 409 -3.28 18.53 6.93
N ALA A 410 -2.27 18.57 7.80
CA ALA A 410 -1.91 19.77 8.55
C ALA A 410 -1.53 20.95 7.64
N ALA A 411 -0.90 20.70 6.51
CA ALA A 411 -0.57 21.73 5.55
C ALA A 411 -1.83 22.36 4.92
N TYR A 412 -2.80 21.52 4.52
CA TYR A 412 -4.09 21.99 3.98
C TYR A 412 -4.93 22.69 5.04
N MET A 413 -5.02 22.13 6.25
CA MET A 413 -5.72 22.74 7.37
C MET A 413 -5.15 24.12 7.73
N SER A 414 -3.83 24.30 7.62
CA SER A 414 -3.22 25.60 7.89
C SER A 414 -3.72 26.70 6.93
N GLU A 415 -3.95 26.37 5.66
CA GLU A 415 -4.50 27.30 4.68
C GLU A 415 -6.00 27.54 4.91
N ILE A 416 -6.73 26.48 5.28
CA ILE A 416 -8.17 26.60 5.63
C ILE A 416 -8.35 27.56 6.80
N ILE A 417 -7.55 27.38 7.87
CA ILE A 417 -7.61 28.26 9.05
C ILE A 417 -7.14 29.69 8.70
N GLN A 418 -6.08 29.83 7.86
CA GLN A 418 -5.62 31.12 7.37
C GLN A 418 -6.71 31.86 6.59
N SER A 419 -7.41 31.15 5.70
CA SER A 419 -8.54 31.71 4.95
C SER A 419 -9.68 32.11 5.89
N GLY A 420 -9.97 31.28 6.91
CA GLY A 420 -10.95 31.60 7.94
C GLY A 420 -10.59 32.86 8.73
N LEU A 421 -9.32 33.03 9.11
CA LEU A 421 -8.82 34.23 9.80
C LEU A 421 -8.93 35.49 8.92
N ASN A 422 -8.57 35.36 7.64
CA ASN A 422 -8.68 36.47 6.69
C ASN A 422 -10.13 36.89 6.42
N GLY A 423 -11.09 36.00 6.64
CA GLY A 423 -12.52 36.26 6.49
C GLY A 423 -13.20 36.87 7.72
N ILE A 424 -12.46 37.10 8.82
CA ILE A 424 -13.01 37.77 10.01
C ILE A 424 -13.12 39.28 9.79
N ASP A 425 -14.26 39.86 10.17
CA ASP A 425 -14.49 41.29 10.13
C ASP A 425 -13.44 42.05 10.96
N ARG A 426 -12.84 43.08 10.38
CA ARG A 426 -11.80 43.90 11.01
C ARG A 426 -12.27 44.55 12.31
N GLY A 427 -13.55 44.89 12.42
CA GLY A 427 -14.14 45.43 13.63
C GLY A 427 -14.05 44.49 14.85
N GLN A 428 -14.01 43.16 14.64
CA GLN A 428 -13.78 42.18 15.74
C GLN A 428 -12.40 42.35 16.37
N ARG A 429 -11.39 42.52 15.54
CA ARG A 429 -10.02 42.75 15.98
C ARG A 429 -9.85 44.15 16.61
N GLU A 430 -10.38 45.18 15.95
CA GLU A 430 -10.32 46.57 16.44
C GLU A 430 -11.05 46.73 17.77
N GLY A 431 -12.23 46.14 17.91
CA GLY A 431 -12.98 46.11 19.18
C GLY A 431 -12.20 45.39 20.31
N ALA A 432 -11.56 44.26 20.02
CA ALA A 432 -10.74 43.57 21.01
C ALA A 432 -9.54 44.39 21.46
N LEU A 433 -8.87 45.06 20.52
CA LEU A 433 -7.75 45.97 20.82
C LEU A 433 -8.19 47.18 21.64
N SER A 434 -9.37 47.76 21.37
CA SER A 434 -9.95 48.88 22.10
C SER A 434 -10.29 48.50 23.55
N LEU A 435 -10.60 47.24 23.80
CA LEU A 435 -10.80 46.67 25.16
C LEU A 435 -9.47 46.34 25.87
N GLY A 436 -8.30 46.69 25.29
CA GLY A 436 -6.99 46.49 25.89
C GLY A 436 -6.39 45.09 25.66
N PHE A 437 -6.95 44.30 24.75
CA PHE A 437 -6.31 43.04 24.37
C PHE A 437 -5.04 43.29 23.56
N SER A 438 -3.99 42.51 23.85
CA SER A 438 -2.82 42.50 22.95
C SER A 438 -3.17 41.80 21.64
N GLN A 439 -2.44 42.05 20.56
CA GLN A 439 -2.66 41.41 19.25
C GLN A 439 -2.75 39.88 19.32
N ASN A 440 -1.88 39.25 20.09
CA ASN A 440 -1.91 37.79 20.28
C ASN A 440 -3.15 37.31 21.07
N ARG A 441 -3.62 38.10 22.04
CA ARG A 441 -4.86 37.77 22.77
C ARG A 441 -6.09 37.95 21.88
N SER A 442 -6.16 39.01 21.08
CA SER A 442 -7.20 39.20 20.08
C SER A 442 -7.24 38.01 19.12
N LEU A 443 -6.10 37.66 18.54
CA LEU A 443 -5.99 36.54 17.60
C LEU A 443 -6.47 35.20 18.24
N LEU A 444 -6.03 34.88 19.44
CA LEU A 444 -6.30 33.57 20.07
C LEU A 444 -7.70 33.47 20.69
N LEU A 445 -8.25 34.57 21.25
CA LEU A 445 -9.48 34.55 22.02
C LEU A 445 -10.70 35.04 21.25
N VAL A 446 -10.51 35.86 20.21
CA VAL A 446 -11.61 36.46 19.45
C VAL A 446 -11.61 35.98 18.00
N GLU A 447 -10.49 36.09 17.29
CA GLU A 447 -10.42 35.81 15.85
C GLU A 447 -10.40 34.29 15.57
N LEU A 448 -9.50 33.52 16.20
CA LEU A 448 -9.31 32.10 15.94
C LEU A 448 -10.58 31.24 16.19
N PRO A 449 -11.34 31.40 17.30
CA PRO A 449 -12.55 30.62 17.49
C PRO A 449 -13.61 30.88 16.41
N GLN A 450 -13.72 32.14 15.94
CA GLN A 450 -14.63 32.50 14.87
C GLN A 450 -14.14 31.94 13.53
N ALA A 451 -12.83 32.01 13.24
CA ALA A 451 -12.21 31.44 12.05
C ALA A 451 -12.47 29.93 11.97
N ILE A 452 -12.24 29.18 13.06
CA ILE A 452 -12.49 27.73 13.11
C ILE A 452 -13.97 27.47 12.82
N LYS A 453 -14.90 28.16 13.51
CA LYS A 453 -16.34 28.00 13.31
C LYS A 453 -16.76 28.22 11.85
N ASN A 454 -16.25 29.27 11.22
CA ASN A 454 -16.54 29.60 9.83
C ASN A 454 -15.93 28.59 8.85
N SER A 455 -14.82 27.95 9.24
CA SER A 455 -14.09 26.96 8.42
C SER A 455 -14.62 25.52 8.56
N ILE A 456 -15.55 25.23 9.47
CA ILE A 456 -16.06 23.86 9.70
C ILE A 456 -16.53 23.15 8.42
N PRO A 457 -17.25 23.80 7.47
CA PRO A 457 -17.64 23.14 6.23
C PRO A 457 -16.43 22.69 5.39
N THR A 458 -15.38 23.52 5.33
CA THR A 458 -14.15 23.23 4.57
C THR A 458 -13.30 22.17 5.29
N ILE A 459 -13.21 22.22 6.63
CA ILE A 459 -12.56 21.19 7.46
C ILE A 459 -13.22 19.82 7.25
N GLY A 460 -14.56 19.81 7.20
CA GLY A 460 -15.30 18.57 6.97
C GLY A 460 -15.13 18.06 5.52
N ASN A 461 -14.96 18.95 4.55
CA ASN A 461 -14.62 18.52 3.19
C ASN A 461 -13.23 17.86 3.13
N GLU A 462 -12.27 18.36 3.89
CA GLU A 462 -10.95 17.74 4.00
C GLU A 462 -11.02 16.33 4.62
N TRP A 463 -11.93 16.10 5.57
CA TRP A 463 -12.18 14.74 6.06
C TRP A 463 -12.69 13.81 4.94
N ILE A 464 -13.61 14.27 4.08
CA ILE A 464 -14.08 13.48 2.93
C ILE A 464 -12.95 13.21 1.94
N VAL A 465 -12.02 14.15 1.75
CA VAL A 465 -10.81 13.95 0.94
C VAL A 465 -9.93 12.87 1.58
N ASN A 466 -9.66 12.95 2.87
CA ASN A 466 -8.83 11.97 3.59
C ASN A 466 -9.38 10.54 3.52
N ILE A 467 -10.72 10.35 3.48
CA ILE A 467 -11.33 9.03 3.27
C ILE A 467 -10.81 8.38 1.96
N LYS A 468 -10.68 9.15 0.89
CA LYS A 468 -10.22 8.64 -0.41
C LYS A 468 -8.70 8.57 -0.47
N ASP A 469 -8.04 9.57 0.05
CA ASP A 469 -6.59 9.70 -0.03
C ASP A 469 -5.86 8.67 0.85
N SER A 470 -6.54 8.11 1.86
CA SER A 470 -5.99 6.99 2.66
C SER A 470 -5.59 5.78 1.79
N SER A 471 -6.27 5.56 0.65
CA SER A 471 -5.97 4.49 -0.29
C SER A 471 -4.54 4.53 -0.85
N VAL A 472 -3.95 5.72 -0.95
CA VAL A 472 -2.58 5.90 -1.45
C VAL A 472 -1.53 5.28 -0.50
N LEU A 473 -1.87 5.16 0.79
CA LEU A 473 -0.96 4.61 1.81
C LEU A 473 -0.75 3.08 1.68
N ASN A 474 -1.50 2.40 0.80
CA ASN A 474 -1.23 1.00 0.49
C ASN A 474 0.21 0.79 -0.03
N VAL A 475 0.83 1.80 -0.65
CA VAL A 475 2.21 1.73 -1.17
C VAL A 475 3.25 1.42 -0.09
N ILE A 476 2.94 1.71 1.17
CA ILE A 476 3.75 1.35 2.35
C ILE A 476 3.10 0.27 3.21
N SER A 477 2.24 -0.55 2.61
CA SER A 477 1.55 -1.69 3.24
C SER A 477 0.63 -1.31 4.41
N VAL A 478 0.00 -0.13 4.34
CA VAL A 478 -1.02 0.27 5.32
C VAL A 478 -2.33 -0.47 5.04
N THR A 479 -2.81 -1.19 6.03
CA THR A 479 -4.05 -1.98 5.94
C THR A 479 -5.28 -1.06 5.95
N GLU A 480 -5.89 -0.86 4.78
CA GLU A 480 -7.11 -0.07 4.58
C GLU A 480 -7.95 -0.72 3.45
N LEU A 481 -9.06 -0.11 3.05
CA LEU A 481 -10.03 -0.75 2.16
C LEU A 481 -9.46 -1.15 0.78
N PHE A 482 -8.59 -0.31 0.18
CA PHE A 482 -7.99 -0.63 -1.12
C PHE A 482 -6.94 -1.75 -0.99
N PHE A 483 -6.16 -1.76 0.09
CA PHE A 483 -5.22 -2.85 0.39
C PHE A 483 -5.94 -4.20 0.50
N MET A 484 -7.07 -4.24 1.23
CA MET A 484 -7.86 -5.46 1.36
C MET A 484 -8.49 -5.90 0.04
N ALA A 485 -8.95 -4.95 -0.77
CA ALA A 485 -9.47 -5.26 -2.10
C ALA A 485 -8.39 -5.85 -3.00
N LYS A 486 -7.18 -5.32 -2.97
CA LYS A 486 -6.04 -5.83 -3.72
C LYS A 486 -5.70 -7.27 -3.32
N THR A 487 -5.72 -7.57 -2.01
CA THR A 487 -5.55 -8.92 -1.47
C THR A 487 -6.63 -9.88 -1.99
N ILE A 488 -7.93 -9.47 -1.96
CA ILE A 488 -9.03 -10.29 -2.45
C ILE A 488 -8.92 -10.50 -3.97
N ALA A 489 -8.64 -9.43 -4.72
CA ALA A 489 -8.51 -9.50 -6.18
C ALA A 489 -7.35 -10.43 -6.60
N GLY A 490 -6.23 -10.40 -5.88
CA GLY A 490 -5.12 -11.32 -6.08
C GLY A 490 -5.50 -12.76 -5.81
N ALA A 491 -6.09 -13.05 -4.65
CA ALA A 491 -6.50 -14.41 -4.26
C ALA A 491 -7.61 -15.00 -5.13
N THR A 492 -8.42 -14.18 -5.81
CA THR A 492 -9.58 -14.64 -6.58
C THR A 492 -9.45 -14.46 -8.09
N TYR A 493 -8.49 -13.67 -8.55
CA TYR A 493 -8.36 -13.18 -9.93
C TYR A 493 -9.59 -12.39 -10.42
N ILE A 494 -10.45 -11.89 -9.50
CA ILE A 494 -11.66 -11.12 -9.79
C ILE A 494 -11.40 -9.64 -9.53
N TYR A 495 -10.83 -8.93 -10.50
CA TYR A 495 -10.42 -7.53 -10.33
C TYR A 495 -11.57 -6.55 -10.46
N LEU A 496 -12.27 -6.58 -11.61
CA LEU A 496 -13.32 -5.60 -11.91
C LEU A 496 -14.41 -5.58 -10.84
N THR A 497 -14.93 -6.76 -10.51
CA THR A 497 -16.02 -6.88 -9.53
C THR A 497 -15.57 -6.44 -8.15
N THR A 498 -14.35 -6.80 -7.72
CA THR A 498 -13.78 -6.38 -6.43
C THR A 498 -13.61 -4.87 -6.37
N TYR A 499 -13.05 -4.25 -7.41
CA TYR A 499 -12.89 -2.79 -7.43
C TYR A 499 -14.21 -2.04 -7.53
N LEU A 500 -15.24 -2.59 -8.21
CA LEU A 500 -16.59 -2.02 -8.19
C LEU A 500 -17.22 -2.09 -6.79
N ILE A 501 -17.02 -3.19 -6.06
CA ILE A 501 -17.48 -3.33 -4.67
C ILE A 501 -16.87 -2.22 -3.79
N ILE A 502 -15.54 -2.06 -3.80
CA ILE A 502 -14.92 -1.02 -2.96
C ILE A 502 -15.24 0.38 -3.43
N ALA A 503 -15.39 0.62 -4.73
CA ALA A 503 -15.86 1.91 -5.24
C ALA A 503 -17.23 2.27 -4.67
N ALA A 504 -18.16 1.30 -4.61
CA ALA A 504 -19.46 1.47 -3.97
C ALA A 504 -19.31 1.70 -2.45
N MET A 505 -18.39 0.98 -1.77
CA MET A 505 -18.14 1.17 -0.33
C MET A 505 -17.57 2.57 -0.04
N TYR A 506 -16.58 3.05 -0.81
CA TYR A 506 -16.06 4.44 -0.69
C TYR A 506 -17.15 5.47 -0.97
N LEU A 507 -17.99 5.25 -1.99
CA LEU A 507 -19.11 6.14 -2.29
C LEU A 507 -20.09 6.21 -1.12
N CYS A 508 -20.50 5.08 -0.57
CA CYS A 508 -21.37 5.03 0.61
C CYS A 508 -20.75 5.76 1.81
N LEU A 509 -19.46 5.52 2.08
CA LEU A 509 -18.75 6.15 3.18
C LEU A 509 -18.67 7.67 3.03
N THR A 510 -18.31 8.15 1.83
CA THR A 510 -18.25 9.60 1.54
C THR A 510 -19.62 10.26 1.55
N MET A 511 -20.69 9.56 1.14
CA MET A 511 -22.08 10.05 1.25
C MET A 511 -22.49 10.17 2.72
N ILE A 512 -22.18 9.19 3.57
CA ILE A 512 -22.45 9.24 5.01
C ILE A 512 -21.67 10.41 5.65
N ALA A 513 -20.39 10.55 5.36
CA ALA A 513 -19.56 11.66 5.85
C ALA A 513 -20.13 13.03 5.42
N THR A 514 -20.56 13.16 4.15
CA THR A 514 -21.18 14.37 3.63
C THR A 514 -22.50 14.69 4.37
N LEU A 515 -23.31 13.67 4.67
CA LEU A 515 -24.54 13.84 5.43
C LEU A 515 -24.26 14.33 6.86
N ILE A 516 -23.29 13.70 7.54
CA ILE A 516 -22.85 14.10 8.89
C ILE A 516 -22.38 15.56 8.86
N LEU A 517 -21.53 15.93 7.90
CA LEU A 517 -21.04 17.30 7.73
C LEU A 517 -22.17 18.31 7.54
N LYS A 518 -23.17 17.96 6.71
CA LYS A 518 -24.33 18.81 6.46
C LYS A 518 -25.15 19.02 7.75
N LEU A 519 -25.36 17.96 8.54
CA LEU A 519 -26.07 18.03 9.82
C LEU A 519 -25.33 18.92 10.83
N VAL A 520 -24.01 18.76 10.95
CA VAL A 520 -23.15 19.59 11.81
C VAL A 520 -23.21 21.05 11.39
N SER A 521 -23.06 21.34 10.10
CA SER A 521 -23.11 22.71 9.54
C SER A 521 -24.48 23.38 9.79
N MET A 522 -25.59 22.66 9.62
CA MET A 522 -26.93 23.18 9.88
C MET A 522 -27.12 23.53 11.37
N LYS A 523 -26.66 22.64 12.27
CA LYS A 523 -26.75 22.86 13.72
C LYS A 523 -25.95 24.11 14.14
N LEU A 524 -24.76 24.29 13.58
CA LEU A 524 -23.90 25.44 13.89
C LEU A 524 -24.44 26.77 13.32
N SER A 525 -25.16 26.72 12.19
CA SER A 525 -25.79 27.90 11.56
C SER A 525 -27.14 28.26 12.17
N GLY A 526 -27.65 27.52 13.15
CA GLY A 526 -28.98 27.76 13.76
C GLY A 526 -30.16 27.54 12.80
N LYS A 527 -29.95 26.91 11.63
CA LYS A 527 -31.03 26.62 10.67
C LYS A 527 -31.81 25.39 11.06
N LYS A 528 -33.17 25.48 10.96
CA LYS A 528 -34.04 24.33 11.18
C LYS A 528 -33.72 23.20 10.21
N MET A 529 -33.70 21.97 10.73
CA MET A 529 -33.37 20.76 10.01
C MET A 529 -34.46 20.40 8.99
N THR A 530 -34.27 20.71 7.73
CA THR A 530 -35.08 20.23 6.61
C THR A 530 -34.28 19.23 5.81
N LEU A 531 -34.39 17.94 6.19
CA LEU A 531 -33.85 16.82 5.44
C LEU A 531 -34.77 16.55 4.25
N SER A 532 -34.48 17.11 3.08
CA SER A 532 -35.11 16.74 1.83
C SER A 532 -34.11 15.95 0.98
N ILE A 533 -34.37 14.66 0.79
CA ILE A 533 -33.59 13.77 -0.08
C ILE A 533 -33.47 14.34 -1.50
N LYS A 534 -34.53 15.03 -1.98
CA LYS A 534 -34.53 15.74 -3.28
C LYS A 534 -33.46 16.82 -3.37
N ASN A 535 -33.17 17.54 -2.27
CA ASN A 535 -32.12 18.57 -2.22
C ASN A 535 -30.71 17.99 -2.04
N PHE A 536 -30.59 16.71 -1.70
CA PHE A 536 -29.31 16.04 -1.55
C PHE A 536 -28.78 15.54 -2.91
N LEU A 537 -29.66 14.98 -3.74
CA LEU A 537 -29.31 14.37 -5.04
C LEU A 537 -29.28 15.38 -6.20
N PHE A 538 -30.00 16.49 -6.12
CA PHE A 538 -30.18 17.44 -7.23
C PHE A 538 -29.80 18.88 -6.85
N HIS A 539 -28.55 19.12 -6.47
CA HIS A 539 -28.03 20.47 -6.21
C HIS A 539 -27.62 21.20 -7.50
N PHE A 540 -28.45 21.12 -8.55
CA PHE A 540 -28.39 22.03 -9.68
C PHE A 540 -29.33 23.21 -9.43
N LYS A 541 -28.94 24.14 -8.57
CA LYS A 541 -29.62 25.43 -8.49
C LYS A 541 -29.23 26.28 -9.70
N LYS A 542 -30.19 26.55 -10.56
CA LYS A 542 -30.08 27.64 -11.53
C LYS A 542 -29.62 28.90 -10.78
N SER A 543 -28.49 29.48 -11.22
CA SER A 543 -28.09 30.83 -10.85
C SER A 543 -29.24 31.79 -11.17
N PRO A 544 -29.68 32.69 -10.26
CA PRO A 544 -30.60 33.72 -10.64
C PRO A 544 -29.89 34.63 -11.64
N ARG A 545 -30.44 34.79 -12.84
CA ARG A 545 -30.09 35.90 -13.73
C ARG A 545 -30.33 37.19 -12.94
N LYS A 546 -29.27 37.95 -12.74
CA LYS A 546 -29.42 39.38 -12.42
C LYS A 546 -29.86 40.07 -13.70
N GLU A 547 -31.08 40.61 -13.69
CA GLU A 547 -31.50 41.71 -14.56
C GLU A 547 -30.77 42.99 -14.15
#